data_6c9a4a90cb256a68fb867563bf91161a
#
_entry.id   6c9a4a90cb256a68fb867563bf91161a
#
_cell.length_a   1.000
_cell.length_b   1.000
_cell.length_c   1.000
_cell.angle_alpha   90.00
_cell.angle_beta   90.00
_cell.angle_gamma   90.00
#
_symmetry.space_group_name_H-M   'P 1'
#
loop_
_entity.id
_entity.type
_entity.pdbx_description
1 polymer ?
#
loop_
_entity_poly.entity_id
_entity_poly.type
_entity_poly.pdbx_seq_one_letter_code
_entity_poly.pdbx_strand_id
1 'polypeptide(L)'
;MTQSASSPAPAPDRARGLGRIGVWSGELRFGDRGQALEAAAELDELGYGALWTPGGIGGDVAGDLEQLLGATHRTTIAIGILNIWKHAPEEIGAWWRGRTAAEQGRLMMGLGVSHGPMIGAAYAKPLEAMSGFLDGLDAVGLPAERRCLAALGPKMLDLAAARTAGSHPYLVTPQHTAQARERMGPAALLAPEQGVILETDPARARDIARQALPTYLRLPNYRNSWLRLGFPEAEIDGQSDRFIDAVFAWGTPQRIGARVQEHFDAGADHVCLQVLRGAAGGAGMPLDAWRQLAAALL
;
A
#
# COMPACT_ATOMS: atom_id res chain seq x y z
N MET A 1 -17.19 -36.64 33.81
CA MET A 1 -17.23 -36.36 32.37
C MET A 1 -16.83 -34.91 32.19
N THR A 2 -15.55 -34.66 31.94
CA THR A 2 -15.00 -33.32 31.72
C THR A 2 -15.14 -33.03 30.22
N GLN A 3 -15.99 -32.06 29.85
CA GLN A 3 -16.07 -31.53 28.49
C GLN A 3 -14.76 -30.77 28.18
N SER A 4 -13.99 -31.30 27.25
CA SER A 4 -12.85 -30.60 26.66
C SER A 4 -13.40 -29.40 25.86
N ALA A 5 -13.13 -28.21 26.35
CA ALA A 5 -13.40 -26.99 25.58
C ALA A 5 -12.47 -26.97 24.35
N SER A 6 -13.02 -27.18 23.16
CA SER A 6 -12.30 -27.00 21.92
C SER A 6 -11.90 -25.54 21.79
N SER A 7 -10.59 -25.25 21.67
CA SER A 7 -10.10 -23.91 21.33
C SER A 7 -10.78 -23.41 20.05
N PRO A 8 -11.22 -22.14 19.99
CA PRO A 8 -11.80 -21.61 18.77
C PRO A 8 -10.77 -21.70 17.64
N ALA A 9 -11.22 -22.05 16.43
CA ALA A 9 -10.38 -22.05 15.25
C ALA A 9 -9.72 -20.66 15.08
N PRO A 10 -8.44 -20.59 14.68
CA PRO A 10 -7.79 -19.32 14.44
C PRO A 10 -8.60 -18.51 13.42
N ALA A 11 -8.78 -17.21 13.69
CA ALA A 11 -9.45 -16.32 12.77
C ALA A 11 -8.74 -16.40 11.39
N PRO A 12 -9.48 -16.37 10.27
CA PRO A 12 -8.87 -16.46 8.95
C PRO A 12 -7.83 -15.35 8.80
N ASP A 13 -6.66 -15.70 8.24
CA ASP A 13 -5.59 -14.73 7.94
C ASP A 13 -6.06 -13.76 6.84
N ARG A 14 -6.74 -12.69 7.24
CA ARG A 14 -7.23 -11.64 6.35
C ARG A 14 -6.08 -10.83 5.75
N ALA A 15 -4.95 -10.75 6.43
CA ALA A 15 -3.75 -10.09 5.93
C ALA A 15 -3.08 -10.86 4.78
N ARG A 16 -3.52 -12.08 4.46
CA ARG A 16 -3.05 -12.86 3.31
C ARG A 16 -1.53 -13.05 3.28
N GLY A 17 -0.90 -13.16 4.44
CA GLY A 17 0.54 -13.27 4.58
C GLY A 17 1.31 -11.94 4.57
N LEU A 18 0.62 -10.79 4.49
CA LEU A 18 1.26 -9.45 4.54
C LEU A 18 1.78 -9.09 5.95
N GLY A 19 1.38 -9.83 7.00
CA GLY A 19 1.62 -9.42 8.38
C GLY A 19 0.84 -8.15 8.73
N ARG A 20 1.06 -7.60 9.93
CA ARG A 20 0.34 -6.38 10.36
C ARG A 20 0.98 -5.11 9.82
N ILE A 21 2.31 -5.04 9.82
CA ILE A 21 3.09 -3.86 9.42
C ILE A 21 3.98 -4.20 8.23
N GLY A 22 3.96 -3.35 7.22
CA GLY A 22 4.88 -3.40 6.09
C GLY A 22 5.57 -2.08 5.83
N VAL A 23 6.43 -2.06 4.84
CA VAL A 23 7.11 -0.87 4.31
C VAL A 23 6.64 -0.62 2.89
N TRP A 24 6.31 0.63 2.55
CA TRP A 24 6.17 1.09 1.18
C TRP A 24 7.36 1.99 0.84
N SER A 25 8.15 1.65 -0.19
CA SER A 25 9.32 2.44 -0.56
C SER A 25 9.60 2.44 -2.05
N GLY A 26 9.80 3.63 -2.60
CA GLY A 26 10.31 3.83 -3.95
C GLY A 26 11.80 3.48 -4.05
N GLU A 27 12.55 3.70 -2.98
CA GLU A 27 14.00 3.46 -2.93
C GLU A 27 14.36 1.98 -3.11
N LEU A 28 13.51 1.04 -2.63
CA LEU A 28 13.70 -0.39 -2.84
C LEU A 28 13.64 -0.80 -4.32
N ARG A 29 13.15 0.07 -5.19
CA ARG A 29 13.05 -0.18 -6.63
C ARG A 29 13.92 0.75 -7.46
N PHE A 30 14.02 2.02 -7.09
CA PHE A 30 14.69 3.05 -7.88
C PHE A 30 15.99 3.55 -7.26
N GLY A 31 16.34 3.10 -6.07
CA GLY A 31 17.61 3.39 -5.41
C GLY A 31 18.79 2.58 -5.97
N ASP A 32 19.93 2.71 -5.32
CA ASP A 32 21.07 1.84 -5.61
C ASP A 32 20.69 0.39 -5.35
N ARG A 33 20.96 -0.47 -6.33
CA ARG A 33 20.50 -1.85 -6.33
C ARG A 33 21.09 -2.68 -5.19
N GLY A 34 22.38 -2.54 -4.94
CA GLY A 34 23.04 -3.28 -3.85
C GLY A 34 22.44 -2.90 -2.50
N GLN A 35 22.32 -1.60 -2.25
CA GLN A 35 21.71 -1.07 -1.03
C GLN A 35 20.24 -1.47 -0.88
N ALA A 36 19.48 -1.53 -1.99
CA ALA A 36 18.08 -1.94 -1.96
C ALA A 36 17.91 -3.40 -1.54
N LEU A 37 18.75 -4.31 -2.03
CA LEU A 37 18.70 -5.72 -1.68
C LEU A 37 19.19 -5.97 -0.23
N GLU A 38 20.24 -5.28 0.21
CA GLU A 38 20.70 -5.32 1.60
C GLU A 38 19.62 -4.79 2.55
N ALA A 39 18.97 -3.67 2.19
CA ALA A 39 17.87 -3.11 2.96
C ALA A 39 16.65 -4.05 3.01
N ALA A 40 16.30 -4.70 1.90
CA ALA A 40 15.21 -5.67 1.87
C ALA A 40 15.48 -6.87 2.79
N ALA A 41 16.70 -7.40 2.78
CA ALA A 41 17.11 -8.47 3.70
C ALA A 41 17.03 -8.03 5.17
N GLU A 42 17.48 -6.83 5.49
CA GLU A 42 17.39 -6.28 6.85
C GLU A 42 15.93 -6.09 7.28
N LEU A 43 15.06 -5.59 6.41
CA LEU A 43 13.65 -5.42 6.71
C LEU A 43 12.94 -6.77 6.95
N ASP A 44 13.32 -7.82 6.22
CA ASP A 44 12.86 -9.20 6.47
C ASP A 44 13.32 -9.69 7.85
N GLU A 45 14.57 -9.43 8.24
CA GLU A 45 15.12 -9.79 9.55
C GLU A 45 14.46 -9.02 10.70
N LEU A 46 14.18 -7.73 10.50
CA LEU A 46 13.45 -6.88 11.45
C LEU A 46 11.99 -7.34 11.68
N GLY A 47 11.43 -8.15 10.79
CA GLY A 47 10.09 -8.72 10.95
C GLY A 47 8.98 -7.94 10.24
N TYR A 48 9.29 -7.04 9.31
CA TYR A 48 8.27 -6.44 8.46
C TYR A 48 7.58 -7.50 7.60
N GLY A 49 6.24 -7.53 7.64
CA GLY A 49 5.48 -8.57 6.96
C GLY A 49 5.38 -8.41 5.44
N ALA A 50 5.50 -7.18 4.94
CA ALA A 50 5.48 -6.91 3.51
C ALA A 50 6.38 -5.73 3.10
N LEU A 51 6.97 -5.84 1.91
CA LEU A 51 7.67 -4.76 1.22
C LEU A 51 6.87 -4.39 -0.04
N TRP A 52 6.31 -3.17 -0.04
CA TRP A 52 5.56 -2.62 -1.15
C TRP A 52 6.44 -1.70 -1.98
N THR A 53 6.41 -1.87 -3.29
CA THR A 53 7.18 -1.03 -4.23
C THR A 53 6.28 -0.45 -5.32
N PRO A 54 6.57 0.76 -5.86
CA PRO A 54 5.79 1.34 -6.92
C PRO A 54 5.93 0.56 -8.24
N GLY A 55 4.83 0.35 -8.96
CA GLY A 55 4.81 -0.32 -10.26
C GLY A 55 4.32 0.55 -11.42
N GLY A 56 3.84 1.76 -11.12
CA GLY A 56 3.19 2.63 -12.10
C GLY A 56 4.11 3.44 -13.00
N ILE A 57 5.41 3.53 -12.69
CA ILE A 57 6.33 4.53 -13.25
C ILE A 57 7.20 3.95 -14.40
N GLY A 58 7.09 2.66 -14.72
CA GLY A 58 7.91 1.99 -15.75
C GLY A 58 9.07 1.19 -15.15
N GLY A 59 10.03 0.80 -15.99
CA GLY A 59 11.15 -0.10 -15.63
C GLY A 59 10.74 -1.57 -15.65
N ASP A 60 11.68 -2.45 -15.32
CA ASP A 60 11.47 -3.90 -15.24
C ASP A 60 10.88 -4.29 -13.88
N VAL A 61 9.55 -4.14 -13.76
CA VAL A 61 8.83 -4.48 -12.52
C VAL A 61 9.02 -5.95 -12.13
N ALA A 62 8.97 -6.84 -13.10
CA ALA A 62 9.10 -8.28 -12.89
C ALA A 62 10.48 -8.64 -12.32
N GLY A 63 11.54 -8.17 -12.95
CA GLY A 63 12.91 -8.39 -12.48
C GLY A 63 13.18 -7.74 -11.11
N ASP A 64 12.60 -6.58 -10.83
CA ASP A 64 12.71 -5.93 -9.52
C ASP A 64 12.06 -6.77 -8.42
N LEU A 65 10.85 -7.33 -8.66
CA LEU A 65 10.18 -8.22 -7.71
C LEU A 65 10.96 -9.53 -7.49
N GLU A 66 11.51 -10.12 -8.55
CA GLU A 66 12.32 -11.34 -8.45
C GLU A 66 13.54 -11.15 -7.56
N GLN A 67 14.19 -10.00 -7.65
CA GLN A 67 15.37 -9.71 -6.85
C GLN A 67 15.04 -9.47 -5.39
N LEU A 68 13.93 -8.76 -5.09
CA LEU A 68 13.46 -8.60 -3.72
C LEU A 68 13.03 -9.96 -3.12
N LEU A 69 12.39 -10.84 -3.90
CA LEU A 69 12.09 -12.21 -3.48
C LEU A 69 13.36 -13.01 -3.16
N GLY A 70 14.41 -12.86 -3.97
CA GLY A 70 15.70 -13.51 -3.76
C GLY A 70 16.47 -12.99 -2.55
N ALA A 71 16.29 -11.72 -2.19
CA ALA A 71 16.93 -11.08 -1.04
C ALA A 71 16.20 -11.33 0.30
N THR A 72 14.99 -11.84 0.28
CA THR A 72 14.12 -12.04 1.45
C THR A 72 13.65 -13.49 1.57
N HIS A 73 13.26 -13.93 2.77
CA HIS A 73 12.85 -15.31 3.02
C HIS A 73 11.42 -15.46 3.55
N ARG A 74 10.90 -14.47 4.28
CA ARG A 74 9.59 -14.51 4.96
C ARG A 74 8.64 -13.44 4.45
N THR A 75 9.16 -12.25 4.20
CA THR A 75 8.40 -11.06 3.86
C THR A 75 7.69 -11.22 2.51
N THR A 76 6.44 -10.80 2.43
CA THR A 76 5.70 -10.71 1.18
C THR A 76 6.21 -9.52 0.36
N ILE A 77 6.52 -9.76 -0.91
CA ILE A 77 6.86 -8.71 -1.87
C ILE A 77 5.59 -8.27 -2.59
N ALA A 78 5.27 -7.00 -2.48
CA ALA A 78 4.02 -6.44 -2.98
C ALA A 78 4.26 -5.26 -3.93
N ILE A 79 3.42 -5.13 -4.93
CA ILE A 79 3.46 -3.98 -5.83
C ILE A 79 2.31 -3.02 -5.51
N GLY A 80 2.64 -1.77 -5.24
CA GLY A 80 1.67 -0.73 -4.91
C GLY A 80 1.83 0.49 -5.84
N ILE A 81 1.35 0.44 -7.06
CA ILE A 81 0.53 -0.55 -7.79
C ILE A 81 1.01 -0.72 -9.25
N LEU A 82 0.71 -1.83 -9.89
CA LEU A 82 0.79 -1.94 -11.34
C LEU A 82 -0.27 -1.08 -12.02
N ASN A 83 0.16 -0.39 -13.07
CA ASN A 83 -0.74 0.39 -13.90
C ASN A 83 -1.33 -0.49 -15.02
N ILE A 84 -2.64 -0.76 -14.98
CA ILE A 84 -3.32 -1.65 -15.93
C ILE A 84 -3.25 -1.19 -17.39
N TRP A 85 -2.92 0.09 -17.66
CA TRP A 85 -2.77 0.62 -19.01
C TRP A 85 -1.38 0.35 -19.62
N LYS A 86 -0.44 -0.15 -18.81
CA LYS A 86 0.96 -0.39 -19.21
C LYS A 86 1.34 -1.88 -19.21
N HIS A 87 0.47 -2.74 -18.74
CA HIS A 87 0.74 -4.17 -18.59
C HIS A 87 -0.43 -4.98 -19.18
N ALA A 88 -0.15 -6.05 -19.88
CA ALA A 88 -1.15 -6.99 -20.34
C ALA A 88 -1.34 -8.13 -19.32
N PRO A 89 -2.59 -8.60 -19.08
CA PRO A 89 -2.82 -9.75 -18.20
C PRO A 89 -2.03 -10.99 -18.59
N GLU A 90 -1.83 -11.22 -19.89
CA GLU A 90 -1.08 -12.35 -20.43
C GLU A 90 0.40 -12.33 -20.01
N GLU A 91 1.03 -11.16 -20.03
CA GLU A 91 2.41 -10.97 -19.61
C GLU A 91 2.57 -11.23 -18.11
N ILE A 92 1.66 -10.65 -17.29
CA ILE A 92 1.63 -10.87 -15.84
C ILE A 92 1.41 -12.36 -15.54
N GLY A 93 0.46 -13.02 -16.23
CA GLY A 93 0.17 -14.43 -16.06
C GLY A 93 1.33 -15.34 -16.48
N ALA A 94 2.04 -15.00 -17.56
CA ALA A 94 3.23 -15.75 -17.99
C ALA A 94 4.34 -15.65 -16.94
N TRP A 95 4.62 -14.44 -16.45
CA TRP A 95 5.59 -14.22 -15.38
C TRP A 95 5.20 -14.95 -14.09
N TRP A 96 3.93 -14.86 -13.68
CA TRP A 96 3.41 -15.54 -12.49
C TRP A 96 3.61 -17.05 -12.56
N ARG A 97 3.27 -17.68 -13.68
CA ARG A 97 3.46 -19.14 -13.88
C ARG A 97 4.91 -19.58 -13.86
N GLY A 98 5.83 -18.66 -14.16
CA GLY A 98 7.27 -18.91 -14.04
C GLY A 98 7.80 -18.91 -12.61
N ARG A 99 6.97 -18.52 -11.62
CA ARG A 99 7.36 -18.50 -10.20
C ARG A 99 7.06 -19.84 -9.54
N THR A 100 7.92 -20.24 -8.60
CA THR A 100 7.66 -21.40 -7.74
C THR A 100 6.44 -21.15 -6.85
N ALA A 101 5.82 -22.21 -6.32
CA ALA A 101 4.71 -22.08 -5.40
C ALA A 101 5.08 -21.27 -4.11
N ALA A 102 6.32 -21.39 -3.65
CA ALA A 102 6.83 -20.63 -2.52
C ALA A 102 6.91 -19.11 -2.82
N GLU A 103 7.42 -18.75 -4.01
CA GLU A 103 7.47 -17.36 -4.48
C GLU A 103 6.06 -16.78 -4.66
N GLN A 104 5.17 -17.51 -5.33
CA GLN A 104 3.77 -17.13 -5.52
C GLN A 104 3.07 -16.89 -4.17
N GLY A 105 3.38 -17.71 -3.16
CA GLY A 105 2.88 -17.55 -1.79
C GLY A 105 3.32 -16.25 -1.11
N ARG A 106 4.42 -15.65 -1.57
CA ARG A 106 5.01 -14.40 -1.06
C ARG A 106 4.84 -13.20 -2.00
N LEU A 107 3.92 -13.25 -2.94
CA LEU A 107 3.62 -12.15 -3.87
C LEU A 107 2.24 -11.58 -3.64
N MET A 108 2.10 -10.25 -3.71
CA MET A 108 0.83 -9.53 -3.75
C MET A 108 0.84 -8.51 -4.89
N MET A 109 -0.07 -8.68 -5.85
CA MET A 109 -0.17 -7.82 -7.02
C MET A 109 -1.20 -6.72 -6.79
N GLY A 110 -0.75 -5.54 -6.40
CA GLY A 110 -1.59 -4.35 -6.34
C GLY A 110 -1.83 -3.77 -7.73
N LEU A 111 -3.08 -3.47 -8.06
CA LEU A 111 -3.52 -3.02 -9.38
C LEU A 111 -4.19 -1.65 -9.29
N GLY A 112 -3.94 -0.80 -10.26
CA GLY A 112 -4.54 0.53 -10.30
C GLY A 112 -4.78 1.06 -11.71
N VAL A 113 -5.82 1.88 -11.83
CA VAL A 113 -6.19 2.52 -13.09
C VAL A 113 -5.38 3.78 -13.40
N SER A 114 -4.39 4.13 -12.55
CA SER A 114 -3.64 5.38 -12.68
C SER A 114 -4.59 6.60 -12.72
N HIS A 115 -4.23 7.64 -13.47
CA HIS A 115 -4.94 8.92 -13.48
C HIS A 115 -5.06 9.45 -14.92
N GLY A 116 -6.23 10.01 -15.27
CA GLY A 116 -6.50 10.52 -16.59
C GLY A 116 -5.41 11.45 -17.15
N PRO A 117 -4.93 12.46 -16.38
CA PRO A 117 -3.85 13.34 -16.84
C PRO A 117 -2.52 12.62 -17.16
N MET A 118 -2.26 11.45 -16.58
CA MET A 118 -1.04 10.67 -16.80
C MET A 118 -1.18 9.66 -17.93
N ILE A 119 -2.40 9.20 -18.22
CA ILE A 119 -2.70 8.19 -19.25
C ILE A 119 -3.14 8.84 -20.56
N GLY A 120 -3.73 10.06 -20.50
CA GLY A 120 -4.21 10.77 -21.67
C GLY A 120 -5.46 10.13 -22.30
N ALA A 121 -5.53 10.11 -23.63
CA ALA A 121 -6.72 9.69 -24.39
C ALA A 121 -7.13 8.23 -24.17
N ALA A 122 -6.22 7.37 -23.75
CA ALA A 122 -6.52 5.97 -23.44
C ALA A 122 -7.30 5.79 -22.12
N TYR A 123 -7.31 6.81 -21.24
CA TYR A 123 -8.02 6.74 -19.97
C TYR A 123 -9.52 6.87 -20.17
N ALA A 124 -10.21 5.77 -20.18
CA ALA A 124 -11.65 5.73 -20.34
C ALA A 124 -12.27 4.72 -19.37
N LYS A 125 -13.43 5.09 -18.77
CA LYS A 125 -14.25 4.19 -17.96
C LYS A 125 -13.42 3.33 -16.96
N PRO A 126 -12.74 3.91 -15.98
CA PRO A 126 -11.74 3.23 -15.16
C PRO A 126 -12.28 1.98 -14.45
N LEU A 127 -13.57 1.95 -14.08
CA LEU A 127 -14.18 0.79 -13.44
C LEU A 127 -14.38 -0.38 -14.42
N GLU A 128 -14.84 -0.10 -15.65
CA GLU A 128 -15.00 -1.11 -16.70
C GLU A 128 -13.62 -1.64 -17.14
N ALA A 129 -12.63 -0.76 -17.30
CA ALA A 129 -11.26 -1.14 -17.65
C ALA A 129 -10.65 -2.06 -16.58
N MET A 130 -10.82 -1.72 -15.30
CA MET A 130 -10.34 -2.58 -14.20
C MET A 130 -11.07 -3.94 -14.21
N SER A 131 -12.38 -3.96 -14.41
CA SER A 131 -13.15 -5.22 -14.48
C SER A 131 -12.65 -6.11 -15.62
N GLY A 132 -12.49 -5.57 -16.82
CA GLY A 132 -11.96 -6.32 -17.97
C GLY A 132 -10.53 -6.81 -17.76
N PHE A 133 -9.69 -6.01 -17.08
CA PHE A 133 -8.34 -6.42 -16.72
C PHE A 133 -8.34 -7.59 -15.73
N LEU A 134 -9.24 -7.58 -14.76
CA LEU A 134 -9.43 -8.69 -13.81
C LEU A 134 -9.92 -9.95 -14.52
N ASP A 135 -10.82 -9.83 -15.52
CA ASP A 135 -11.26 -10.97 -16.35
C ASP A 135 -10.07 -11.61 -17.09
N GLY A 136 -9.18 -10.78 -17.63
CA GLY A 136 -7.93 -11.24 -18.23
C GLY A 136 -7.02 -11.95 -17.22
N LEU A 137 -6.87 -11.44 -16.01
CA LEU A 137 -6.09 -12.10 -14.95
C LEU A 137 -6.71 -13.43 -14.50
N ASP A 138 -8.03 -13.54 -14.44
CA ASP A 138 -8.73 -14.80 -14.17
C ASP A 138 -8.43 -15.83 -15.27
N ALA A 139 -8.49 -15.41 -16.53
CA ALA A 139 -8.21 -16.28 -17.68
C ALA A 139 -6.77 -16.82 -17.69
N VAL A 140 -5.80 -16.07 -17.20
CA VAL A 140 -4.39 -16.51 -17.12
C VAL A 140 -4.03 -17.20 -15.80
N GLY A 141 -4.99 -17.35 -14.87
CA GLY A 141 -4.85 -18.11 -13.63
C GLY A 141 -4.10 -17.40 -12.51
N LEU A 142 -4.04 -16.06 -12.49
CA LEU A 142 -3.53 -15.34 -11.32
C LEU A 142 -4.62 -15.30 -10.24
N PRO A 143 -4.41 -15.88 -9.04
CA PRO A 143 -5.46 -16.05 -8.04
C PRO A 143 -5.99 -14.71 -7.50
N ALA A 144 -7.30 -14.63 -7.23
CA ALA A 144 -7.94 -13.43 -6.67
C ALA A 144 -7.35 -13.00 -5.33
N GLU A 145 -6.97 -13.97 -4.49
CA GLU A 145 -6.36 -13.74 -3.17
C GLU A 145 -4.92 -13.21 -3.23
N ARG A 146 -4.32 -13.16 -4.42
CA ARG A 146 -2.95 -12.64 -4.65
C ARG A 146 -2.94 -11.30 -5.38
N ARG A 147 -4.09 -10.64 -5.48
CA ARG A 147 -4.22 -9.31 -6.07
C ARG A 147 -5.09 -8.41 -5.21
N CYS A 148 -4.80 -7.11 -5.18
CA CYS A 148 -5.61 -6.10 -4.50
C CYS A 148 -5.72 -4.85 -5.38
N LEU A 149 -6.71 -3.99 -5.11
CA LEU A 149 -6.92 -2.77 -5.89
C LEU A 149 -6.52 -1.51 -5.11
N ALA A 150 -5.92 -0.54 -5.80
CA ALA A 150 -5.84 0.83 -5.30
C ALA A 150 -7.23 1.48 -5.41
N ALA A 151 -8.00 1.40 -4.34
CA ALA A 151 -9.39 1.84 -4.33
C ALA A 151 -9.62 2.92 -3.26
N LEU A 152 -10.08 4.10 -3.69
CA LEU A 152 -10.43 5.23 -2.83
C LEU A 152 -11.94 5.51 -2.82
N GLY A 153 -12.59 5.26 -3.93
CA GLY A 153 -14.01 5.53 -4.11
C GLY A 153 -14.88 4.29 -3.93
N PRO A 154 -16.18 4.49 -3.59
CA PRO A 154 -17.07 3.41 -3.21
C PRO A 154 -17.19 2.28 -4.25
N LYS A 155 -17.35 2.62 -5.53
CA LYS A 155 -17.51 1.60 -6.59
C LYS A 155 -16.25 0.74 -6.79
N MET A 156 -15.05 1.33 -6.63
CA MET A 156 -13.80 0.58 -6.76
C MET A 156 -13.55 -0.27 -5.50
N LEU A 157 -13.98 0.17 -4.33
CA LEU A 157 -13.97 -0.64 -3.10
C LEU A 157 -14.90 -1.86 -3.22
N ASP A 158 -16.10 -1.70 -3.81
CA ASP A 158 -17.00 -2.81 -4.10
C ASP A 158 -16.35 -3.84 -5.04
N LEU A 159 -15.74 -3.37 -6.12
CA LEU A 159 -15.04 -4.23 -7.07
C LEU A 159 -13.85 -4.96 -6.40
N ALA A 160 -13.08 -4.26 -5.58
CA ALA A 160 -11.97 -4.85 -4.83
C ALA A 160 -12.45 -6.00 -3.93
N ALA A 161 -13.49 -5.77 -3.15
CA ALA A 161 -14.06 -6.78 -2.25
C ALA A 161 -14.65 -7.99 -3.00
N ALA A 162 -15.23 -7.77 -4.19
CA ALA A 162 -15.89 -8.81 -4.96
C ALA A 162 -14.94 -9.67 -5.80
N ARG A 163 -13.81 -9.10 -6.28
CA ARG A 163 -12.99 -9.72 -7.34
C ARG A 163 -11.52 -9.94 -6.96
N THR A 164 -11.09 -9.51 -5.77
CA THR A 164 -9.70 -9.61 -5.33
C THR A 164 -9.60 -9.92 -3.85
N ALA A 165 -8.39 -10.03 -3.30
CA ALA A 165 -8.19 -10.09 -1.85
C ALA A 165 -8.82 -8.89 -1.14
N GLY A 166 -8.76 -7.70 -1.76
CA GLY A 166 -9.26 -6.47 -1.17
C GLY A 166 -8.60 -5.20 -1.71
N SER A 167 -8.32 -4.24 -0.83
CA SER A 167 -7.86 -2.91 -1.22
C SER A 167 -6.56 -2.50 -0.54
N HIS A 168 -5.71 -1.79 -1.31
CA HIS A 168 -4.52 -1.06 -0.85
C HIS A 168 -4.72 0.44 -1.14
N PRO A 169 -5.46 1.18 -0.29
CA PRO A 169 -5.67 2.61 -0.46
C PRO A 169 -4.43 3.41 -0.05
N TYR A 170 -4.21 4.54 -0.73
CA TYR A 170 -3.04 5.40 -0.58
C TYR A 170 -3.45 6.83 -0.22
N LEU A 171 -2.67 7.52 0.65
CA LEU A 171 -2.95 8.88 1.16
C LEU A 171 -4.34 9.00 1.80
N VAL A 172 -4.66 8.07 2.69
CA VAL A 172 -5.94 7.96 3.38
C VAL A 172 -5.82 8.20 4.87
N THR A 173 -6.94 8.46 5.52
CA THR A 173 -7.05 8.65 6.97
C THR A 173 -7.65 7.41 7.63
N PRO A 174 -7.54 7.24 8.97
CA PRO A 174 -8.28 6.21 9.70
C PRO A 174 -9.80 6.27 9.47
N GLN A 175 -10.37 7.47 9.28
CA GLN A 175 -11.78 7.63 8.91
C GLN A 175 -12.11 6.99 7.56
N HIS A 176 -11.24 7.14 6.55
CA HIS A 176 -11.41 6.43 5.27
C HIS A 176 -11.34 4.92 5.46
N THR A 177 -10.41 4.44 6.29
CA THR A 177 -10.27 3.02 6.61
C THR A 177 -11.55 2.46 7.21
N ALA A 178 -12.20 3.17 8.16
CA ALA A 178 -13.48 2.77 8.74
C ALA A 178 -14.60 2.69 7.67
N GLN A 179 -14.72 3.71 6.82
CA GLN A 179 -15.71 3.72 5.72
C GLN A 179 -15.44 2.62 4.69
N ALA A 180 -14.17 2.35 4.38
CA ALA A 180 -13.79 1.26 3.47
C ALA A 180 -14.12 -0.11 4.08
N ARG A 181 -13.84 -0.31 5.37
CA ARG A 181 -14.18 -1.56 6.08
C ARG A 181 -15.68 -1.80 6.12
N GLU A 182 -16.47 -0.78 6.45
CA GLU A 182 -17.93 -0.87 6.46
C GLU A 182 -18.45 -1.31 5.07
N ARG A 183 -17.89 -0.72 4.01
CA ARG A 183 -18.32 -1.00 2.65
C ARG A 183 -17.89 -2.35 2.12
N MET A 184 -16.64 -2.73 2.36
CA MET A 184 -16.05 -3.97 1.83
C MET A 184 -16.45 -5.21 2.64
N GLY A 185 -16.99 -5.02 3.84
CA GLY A 185 -17.32 -6.11 4.76
C GLY A 185 -16.10 -6.69 5.47
N PRO A 186 -16.30 -7.66 6.36
CA PRO A 186 -15.26 -8.14 7.27
C PRO A 186 -14.25 -9.10 6.62
N ALA A 187 -14.54 -9.67 5.46
CA ALA A 187 -13.71 -10.72 4.84
C ALA A 187 -12.64 -10.20 3.89
N ALA A 188 -12.82 -8.99 3.33
CA ALA A 188 -11.89 -8.43 2.36
C ALA A 188 -10.66 -7.85 3.05
N LEU A 189 -9.48 -8.03 2.46
CA LEU A 189 -8.24 -7.39 2.87
C LEU A 189 -8.38 -5.87 2.80
N LEU A 190 -7.96 -5.18 3.86
CA LEU A 190 -7.82 -3.72 3.87
C LEU A 190 -6.42 -3.35 4.36
N ALA A 191 -5.58 -2.90 3.42
CA ALA A 191 -4.16 -2.67 3.60
C ALA A 191 -3.77 -1.23 3.23
N PRO A 192 -4.16 -0.19 4.02
CA PRO A 192 -3.81 1.19 3.72
C PRO A 192 -2.30 1.46 3.78
N GLU A 193 -1.85 2.37 2.95
CA GLU A 193 -0.57 3.04 3.13
C GLU A 193 -0.73 4.18 4.13
N GLN A 194 0.31 4.41 4.95
CA GLN A 194 0.44 5.55 5.85
C GLN A 194 1.78 6.25 5.66
N GLY A 195 1.76 7.48 5.14
CA GLY A 195 2.94 8.35 5.10
C GLY A 195 3.37 8.74 6.51
N VAL A 196 4.65 8.49 6.84
CA VAL A 196 5.21 8.73 8.18
C VAL A 196 6.45 9.62 8.11
N ILE A 197 6.61 10.51 9.12
CA ILE A 197 7.68 11.49 9.19
C ILE A 197 8.25 11.48 10.61
N LEU A 198 9.49 11.00 10.76
CA LEU A 198 10.18 10.98 12.05
C LEU A 198 10.81 12.36 12.35
N GLU A 199 9.98 13.34 12.53
CA GLU A 199 10.32 14.71 12.92
C GLU A 199 9.36 15.20 14.01
N THR A 200 9.89 15.73 15.09
CA THR A 200 9.11 16.15 16.25
C THR A 200 8.74 17.63 16.24
N ASP A 201 9.46 18.47 15.48
CA ASP A 201 9.06 19.84 15.25
C ASP A 201 7.86 19.91 14.31
N PRO A 202 6.72 20.46 14.76
CA PRO A 202 5.49 20.45 13.97
C PRO A 202 5.59 21.20 12.64
N ALA A 203 6.34 22.31 12.60
CA ALA A 203 6.47 23.10 11.40
C ALA A 203 7.28 22.34 10.34
N ARG A 204 8.41 21.77 10.73
CA ARG A 204 9.27 20.95 9.83
C ARG A 204 8.55 19.69 9.35
N ALA A 205 7.86 18.99 10.25
CA ALA A 205 7.14 17.77 9.90
C ALA A 205 6.05 18.05 8.85
N ARG A 206 5.26 19.11 9.05
CA ARG A 206 4.22 19.49 8.09
C ARG A 206 4.78 20.00 6.78
N ASP A 207 5.92 20.69 6.78
CA ASP A 207 6.58 21.11 5.54
C ASP A 207 7.09 19.92 4.72
N ILE A 208 7.62 18.87 5.36
CA ILE A 208 7.97 17.61 4.71
C ILE A 208 6.72 16.96 4.09
N ALA A 209 5.62 16.89 4.83
CA ALA A 209 4.35 16.34 4.35
C ALA A 209 3.82 17.12 3.13
N ARG A 210 3.85 18.44 3.16
CA ARG A 210 3.41 19.30 2.05
C ARG A 210 4.22 19.05 0.78
N GLN A 211 5.52 18.74 0.88
CA GLN A 211 6.36 18.42 -0.28
C GLN A 211 5.92 17.14 -1.01
N ALA A 212 5.23 16.23 -0.33
CA ALA A 212 4.75 14.97 -0.91
C ALA A 212 3.42 15.12 -1.69
N LEU A 213 2.66 16.21 -1.50
CA LEU A 213 1.29 16.34 -2.00
C LEU A 213 1.10 16.95 -3.41
N PRO A 214 2.00 17.81 -3.96
CA PRO A 214 1.69 18.65 -5.12
C PRO A 214 1.13 17.90 -6.34
N THR A 215 1.61 16.68 -6.61
CA THR A 215 1.09 15.84 -7.67
C THR A 215 -0.33 15.38 -7.38
N TYR A 216 -0.60 14.92 -6.16
CA TYR A 216 -1.85 14.29 -5.76
C TYR A 216 -3.00 15.30 -5.63
N LEU A 217 -2.71 16.55 -5.25
CA LEU A 217 -3.70 17.64 -5.21
C LEU A 217 -4.38 17.91 -6.55
N ARG A 218 -3.71 17.58 -7.66
CA ARG A 218 -4.23 17.77 -9.03
C ARG A 218 -5.01 16.56 -9.55
N LEU A 219 -5.06 15.46 -8.78
CA LEU A 219 -5.65 14.20 -9.20
C LEU A 219 -7.07 14.06 -8.63
N PRO A 220 -8.12 14.00 -9.49
CA PRO A 220 -9.51 14.05 -9.06
C PRO A 220 -9.90 12.94 -8.07
N ASN A 221 -9.33 11.75 -8.17
CA ASN A 221 -9.65 10.62 -7.30
C ASN A 221 -9.21 10.88 -5.84
N TYR A 222 -8.03 11.48 -5.62
CA TYR A 222 -7.57 11.86 -4.28
C TYR A 222 -8.40 13.03 -3.74
N ARG A 223 -8.54 14.09 -4.53
CA ARG A 223 -9.35 15.26 -4.16
C ARG A 223 -10.77 14.85 -3.76
N ASN A 224 -11.44 14.05 -4.60
CA ASN A 224 -12.78 13.55 -4.29
C ASN A 224 -12.82 12.65 -3.04
N SER A 225 -11.75 11.91 -2.74
CA SER A 225 -11.64 11.13 -1.51
C SER A 225 -11.62 12.04 -0.28
N TRP A 226 -10.78 13.06 -0.27
CA TRP A 226 -10.67 14.02 0.83
C TRP A 226 -11.92 14.89 1.00
N LEU A 227 -12.58 15.30 -0.09
CA LEU A 227 -13.87 15.98 -0.03
C LEU A 227 -14.95 15.12 0.64
N ARG A 228 -15.02 13.83 0.32
CA ARG A 228 -15.95 12.89 0.98
C ARG A 228 -15.67 12.71 2.47
N LEU A 229 -14.43 12.89 2.90
CA LEU A 229 -14.03 12.88 4.30
C LEU A 229 -14.33 14.21 5.02
N GLY A 230 -14.89 15.21 4.32
CA GLY A 230 -15.29 16.49 4.89
C GLY A 230 -14.19 17.55 4.96
N PHE A 231 -13.11 17.39 4.19
CA PHE A 231 -12.13 18.47 4.03
C PHE A 231 -12.64 19.46 2.97
N PRO A 232 -12.84 20.74 3.31
CA PRO A 232 -13.20 21.76 2.32
C PRO A 232 -12.09 21.94 1.28
N GLU A 233 -12.47 22.37 0.07
CA GLU A 233 -11.49 22.64 -1.01
C GLU A 233 -10.38 23.60 -0.57
N ALA A 234 -10.73 24.66 0.17
CA ALA A 234 -9.77 25.63 0.67
C ALA A 234 -8.71 25.01 1.60
N GLU A 235 -9.07 23.99 2.40
CA GLU A 235 -8.10 23.28 3.24
C GLU A 235 -7.21 22.34 2.44
N ILE A 236 -7.77 21.68 1.43
CA ILE A 236 -7.03 20.81 0.54
C ILE A 236 -6.04 21.64 -0.29
N ASP A 237 -6.49 22.71 -0.93
CA ASP A 237 -5.68 23.57 -1.79
C ASP A 237 -4.61 24.35 -0.98
N GLY A 238 -4.99 24.83 0.20
CA GLY A 238 -4.10 25.51 1.14
C GLY A 238 -3.23 24.57 1.97
N GLN A 239 -3.42 23.25 1.83
CA GLN A 239 -2.71 22.23 2.61
C GLN A 239 -2.69 22.60 4.10
N SER A 240 -3.88 22.87 4.68
CA SER A 240 -4.02 23.30 6.07
C SER A 240 -3.36 22.30 7.03
N ASP A 241 -2.92 22.76 8.19
CA ASP A 241 -2.34 21.90 9.22
C ASP A 241 -3.28 20.76 9.60
N ARG A 242 -4.60 21.02 9.68
CA ARG A 242 -5.62 20.00 9.96
C ARG A 242 -5.64 18.91 8.90
N PHE A 243 -5.58 19.29 7.64
CA PHE A 243 -5.55 18.34 6.51
C PHE A 243 -4.26 17.51 6.52
N ILE A 244 -3.11 18.16 6.67
CA ILE A 244 -1.80 17.50 6.76
C ILE A 244 -1.76 16.50 7.92
N ASP A 245 -2.16 16.92 9.13
CA ASP A 245 -2.14 16.07 10.32
C ASP A 245 -3.14 14.90 10.25
N ALA A 246 -4.17 15.01 9.42
CA ALA A 246 -5.10 13.92 9.18
C ALA A 246 -4.54 12.86 8.22
N VAL A 247 -3.81 13.26 7.18
CA VAL A 247 -3.32 12.36 6.12
C VAL A 247 -1.98 11.74 6.50
N PHE A 248 -1.10 12.47 7.21
CA PHE A 248 0.24 12.02 7.55
C PHE A 248 0.41 11.81 9.05
N ALA A 249 1.20 10.81 9.43
CA ALA A 249 1.64 10.61 10.81
C ALA A 249 3.05 11.17 10.99
N TRP A 250 3.27 12.02 11.98
CA TRP A 250 4.59 12.58 12.25
C TRP A 250 4.90 12.64 13.75
N GLY A 251 6.18 12.68 14.09
CA GLY A 251 6.67 12.76 15.45
C GLY A 251 7.58 11.61 15.83
N THR A 252 7.51 11.21 17.10
CA THR A 252 8.25 10.03 17.59
C THR A 252 7.68 8.73 17.04
N PRO A 253 8.46 7.62 17.03
CA PRO A 253 7.95 6.30 16.65
C PRO A 253 6.67 5.90 17.40
N GLN A 254 6.55 6.24 18.69
CA GLN A 254 5.37 5.95 19.52
C GLN A 254 4.12 6.73 19.04
N ARG A 255 4.30 8.00 18.65
CA ARG A 255 3.19 8.80 18.10
C ARG A 255 2.74 8.29 16.73
N ILE A 256 3.69 7.88 15.90
CA ILE A 256 3.39 7.22 14.63
C ILE A 256 2.66 5.90 14.88
N GLY A 257 3.10 5.12 15.87
CA GLY A 257 2.44 3.88 16.29
C GLY A 257 1.00 4.09 16.73
N ALA A 258 0.70 5.16 17.43
CA ALA A 258 -0.68 5.50 17.80
C ALA A 258 -1.57 5.72 16.54
N ARG A 259 -1.08 6.43 15.50
CA ARG A 259 -1.80 6.59 14.23
C ARG A 259 -1.99 5.25 13.51
N VAL A 260 -0.99 4.40 13.51
CA VAL A 260 -1.09 3.05 12.93
C VAL A 260 -2.16 2.24 13.66
N GLN A 261 -2.22 2.34 14.99
CA GLN A 261 -3.26 1.68 15.79
C GLN A 261 -4.66 2.21 15.44
N GLU A 262 -4.82 3.52 15.20
CA GLU A 262 -6.10 4.08 14.72
C GLU A 262 -6.58 3.43 13.41
N HIS A 263 -5.67 3.07 12.48
CA HIS A 263 -6.03 2.31 11.27
C HIS A 263 -6.48 0.90 11.60
N PHE A 264 -5.83 0.21 12.54
CA PHE A 264 -6.25 -1.12 12.97
C PHE A 264 -7.60 -1.09 13.69
N ASP A 265 -7.83 -0.11 14.56
CA ASP A 265 -9.12 0.09 15.25
C ASP A 265 -10.25 0.41 14.25
N ALA A 266 -9.91 1.09 13.14
CA ALA A 266 -10.79 1.35 12.01
C ALA A 266 -10.98 0.13 11.08
N GLY A 267 -10.33 -1.00 11.36
CA GLY A 267 -10.52 -2.26 10.66
C GLY A 267 -9.50 -2.58 9.57
N ALA A 268 -8.33 -1.93 9.52
CA ALA A 268 -7.23 -2.38 8.68
C ALA A 268 -6.74 -3.76 9.11
N ASP A 269 -6.32 -4.58 8.15
CA ASP A 269 -5.67 -5.88 8.41
C ASP A 269 -4.14 -5.74 8.35
N HIS A 270 -3.66 -4.80 7.56
CA HIS A 270 -2.26 -4.47 7.33
C HIS A 270 -2.12 -2.96 7.17
N VAL A 271 -1.02 -2.37 7.64
CA VAL A 271 -0.65 -0.98 7.37
C VAL A 271 0.77 -0.95 6.82
N CYS A 272 0.99 -0.39 5.63
CA CYS A 272 2.34 -0.19 5.12
C CYS A 272 2.82 1.25 5.33
N LEU A 273 4.01 1.40 5.89
CA LEU A 273 4.59 2.68 6.26
C LEU A 273 5.45 3.22 5.12
N GLN A 274 5.16 4.44 4.68
CA GLN A 274 6.02 5.17 3.75
C GLN A 274 6.78 6.26 4.49
N VAL A 275 8.08 6.09 4.65
CA VAL A 275 8.93 7.10 5.30
C VAL A 275 9.19 8.27 4.37
N LEU A 276 8.77 9.47 4.78
CA LEU A 276 8.97 10.71 4.07
C LEU A 276 10.03 11.55 4.78
N ARG A 277 11.02 12.04 4.04
CA ARG A 277 12.17 12.78 4.58
C ARG A 277 12.29 14.22 4.05
N GLY A 278 11.45 14.57 3.08
CA GLY A 278 11.57 15.83 2.35
C GLY A 278 12.87 15.94 1.55
N ALA A 279 13.05 17.04 0.87
CA ALA A 279 14.21 17.28 0.01
C ALA A 279 15.56 17.29 0.79
N ALA A 280 15.55 17.68 2.06
CA ALA A 280 16.73 17.73 2.91
C ALA A 280 17.16 16.34 3.45
N GLY A 281 16.29 15.34 3.39
CA GLY A 281 16.54 14.01 3.94
C GLY A 281 17.48 13.11 3.12
N GLY A 282 18.01 13.63 2.00
CA GLY A 282 18.94 12.92 1.13
C GLY A 282 18.33 11.81 0.29
N ALA A 283 19.09 11.35 -0.70
CA ALA A 283 18.79 10.18 -1.50
C ALA A 283 19.42 8.94 -0.88
N GLY A 284 18.69 7.88 -0.66
CA GLY A 284 19.21 6.63 -0.08
C GLY A 284 18.15 5.95 0.79
N MET A 285 18.46 4.75 1.25
CA MET A 285 17.55 3.97 2.09
C MET A 285 17.34 4.64 3.45
N PRO A 286 16.10 4.81 3.93
CA PRO A 286 15.83 5.38 5.26
C PRO A 286 15.99 4.31 6.37
N LEU A 287 17.11 3.60 6.40
CA LEU A 287 17.34 2.45 7.28
C LEU A 287 17.13 2.78 8.76
N ASP A 288 17.68 3.91 9.23
CA ASP A 288 17.55 4.29 10.64
C ASP A 288 16.08 4.56 11.02
N ALA A 289 15.29 5.12 10.10
CA ALA A 289 13.86 5.31 10.31
C ALA A 289 13.13 3.97 10.39
N TRP A 290 13.43 3.04 9.49
CA TRP A 290 12.84 1.71 9.50
C TRP A 290 13.20 0.92 10.76
N ARG A 291 14.46 0.98 11.22
CA ARG A 291 14.90 0.36 12.49
C ARG A 291 14.16 0.92 13.70
N GLN A 292 14.01 2.25 13.77
CA GLN A 292 13.26 2.91 14.85
C GLN A 292 11.79 2.53 14.85
N LEU A 293 11.17 2.47 13.67
CA LEU A 293 9.77 2.06 13.53
C LEU A 293 9.59 0.56 13.85
N ALA A 294 10.49 -0.31 13.41
CA ALA A 294 10.45 -1.72 13.77
C ALA A 294 10.51 -1.93 15.29
N ALA A 295 11.48 -1.30 15.96
CA ALA A 295 11.62 -1.40 17.41
C ALA A 295 10.39 -0.90 18.21
N ALA A 296 9.56 -0.04 17.61
CA ALA A 296 8.39 0.51 18.27
C ALA A 296 7.07 -0.23 17.92
N LEU A 297 7.02 -0.93 16.78
CA LEU A 297 5.77 -1.44 16.20
C LEU A 297 5.74 -2.96 15.99
N LEU A 298 6.91 -3.62 15.98
CA LEU A 298 7.09 -5.06 15.79
C LEU A 298 7.59 -5.74 17.05
#